data_dccb30a231940609f6ed0d2f984b33b5
#
_entry.id   dccb30a231940609f6ed0d2f984b33b5
#
_cell.length_a   1.000
_cell.length_b   1.000
_cell.length_c   1.000
_cell.angle_alpha   90.00
_cell.angle_beta   90.00
_cell.angle_gamma   90.00
#
_symmetry.space_group_name_H-M   'P 1'
#
loop_
_entity.id
_entity.type
_entity.pdbx_description
1 polymer ?
#
loop_
_entity_poly.entity_id
_entity_poly.type
_entity_poly.pdbx_seq_one_letter_code
_entity_poly.pdbx_strand_id
1 'polypeptide(L)'
;MLNDDQRKAIEDEEALRHEVRKKLDAASPPPPTAPAAKPTFGKRLFEFFNSALGLWLLSSVVLTGGAAALQRIQHDHEMAQKDRQTVVQHRFEITNRLDEMQYALRRAQTVGQAKAALDGMYKSRAPLAPELQNRSLASMFLTLTQMLEGTEQQRSERALAFVRYLEEAEFALHEHADDSAPLDKKQKEHLHKLIASIKALHLRDPQNPNPTVEEKPATRASGQIR
;
A
#
# COMPACT_ATOMS: atom_id res chain seq x y z
N MET A 1 71.73 6.51 13.15
CA MET A 1 72.34 7.81 13.01
C MET A 1 72.96 7.86 11.62
N LEU A 2 72.59 8.82 10.79
CA LEU A 2 73.20 9.00 9.46
C LEU A 2 74.67 9.43 9.62
N ASN A 3 75.54 8.81 8.83
CA ASN A 3 76.94 9.12 8.78
C ASN A 3 77.11 10.54 8.15
N ASP A 4 78.13 11.29 8.56
CA ASP A 4 78.37 12.66 8.11
C ASP A 4 78.51 12.76 6.58
N ASP A 5 79.12 11.71 5.96
CA ASP A 5 79.18 11.62 4.50
C ASP A 5 77.81 11.50 3.82
N GLN A 6 76.87 10.81 4.48
CA GLN A 6 75.46 10.70 3.95
C GLN A 6 74.67 12.01 4.10
N ARG A 7 74.90 12.76 5.15
CA ARG A 7 74.36 14.10 5.33
C ARG A 7 74.85 15.06 4.28
N LYS A 8 76.11 15.05 4.00
CA LYS A 8 76.71 15.91 2.97
C LYS A 8 76.22 15.58 1.57
N ALA A 9 76.07 14.31 1.26
CA ALA A 9 75.52 13.87 0.00
C ALA A 9 74.03 14.32 -0.20
N ILE A 10 73.18 14.34 0.86
CA ILE A 10 71.83 14.80 0.84
C ILE A 10 71.81 16.32 0.68
N GLU A 11 72.67 17.07 1.37
CA GLU A 11 72.69 18.54 1.21
C GLU A 11 73.14 18.94 -0.21
N ASP A 12 74.09 18.25 -0.81
CA ASP A 12 74.57 18.48 -2.17
C ASP A 12 73.44 18.16 -3.19
N GLU A 13 72.67 17.09 -2.97
CA GLU A 13 71.55 16.73 -3.82
C GLU A 13 70.38 17.74 -3.71
N GLU A 14 70.04 18.23 -2.53
CA GLU A 14 69.03 19.27 -2.34
C GLU A 14 69.46 20.62 -2.96
N ALA A 15 70.75 20.99 -2.83
CA ALA A 15 71.30 22.18 -3.45
C ALA A 15 71.18 22.11 -5.00
N LEU A 16 71.50 20.94 -5.56
CA LEU A 16 71.41 20.71 -7.00
C LEU A 16 69.93 20.71 -7.48
N ARG A 17 69.03 20.15 -6.73
CA ARG A 17 67.58 20.20 -7.01
C ARG A 17 67.06 21.64 -6.96
N HIS A 18 67.51 22.45 -6.03
CA HIS A 18 67.10 23.84 -5.91
C HIS A 18 67.66 24.70 -7.09
N GLU A 19 68.87 24.44 -7.56
CA GLU A 19 69.47 25.12 -8.71
C GLU A 19 68.77 24.72 -10.01
N VAL A 20 68.43 23.44 -10.21
CA VAL A 20 67.69 22.95 -11.36
C VAL A 20 66.28 23.57 -11.39
N ARG A 21 65.61 23.65 -10.24
CA ARG A 21 64.29 24.27 -10.15
C ARG A 21 64.31 25.76 -10.47
N LYS A 22 65.32 26.48 -9.97
CA LYS A 22 65.52 27.89 -10.26
C LYS A 22 65.83 28.14 -11.75
N LYS A 23 66.59 27.26 -12.41
CA LYS A 23 66.83 27.32 -13.86
C LYS A 23 65.60 26.99 -14.68
N LEU A 24 64.75 26.06 -14.25
CA LEU A 24 63.49 25.71 -14.89
C LEU A 24 62.48 26.87 -14.76
N ASP A 25 62.37 27.49 -13.59
CA ASP A 25 61.49 28.63 -13.36
C ASP A 25 61.95 29.88 -14.16
N ALA A 26 63.28 30.04 -14.32
CA ALA A 26 63.82 31.12 -15.14
C ALA A 26 63.75 30.85 -16.65
N ALA A 27 63.68 29.60 -17.10
CA ALA A 27 63.56 29.19 -18.48
C ALA A 27 62.10 29.10 -18.94
N SER A 28 61.13 29.12 -18.01
CA SER A 28 59.74 29.17 -18.35
C SER A 28 59.35 30.54 -18.88
N PRO A 29 58.92 30.66 -20.13
CA PRO A 29 58.46 31.96 -20.62
C PRO A 29 57.30 32.44 -19.76
N PRO A 30 57.19 33.76 -19.47
CA PRO A 30 56.08 34.27 -18.69
C PRO A 30 54.77 33.84 -19.35
N PRO A 31 53.82 33.29 -18.56
CA PRO A 31 52.56 32.86 -19.17
C PRO A 31 51.95 34.04 -19.95
N PRO A 32 51.50 33.81 -21.19
CA PRO A 32 50.86 34.85 -21.97
C PRO A 32 49.74 35.46 -21.12
N THR A 33 49.82 36.77 -20.91
CA THR A 33 48.76 37.56 -20.26
C THR A 33 47.56 37.49 -21.12
N ALA A 34 46.83 36.39 -21.02
CA ALA A 34 45.50 36.27 -21.61
C ALA A 34 44.62 37.32 -20.93
N PRO A 35 43.86 38.10 -21.70
CA PRO A 35 42.94 39.09 -21.15
C PRO A 35 42.02 38.34 -20.18
N ALA A 36 41.94 38.86 -18.96
CA ALA A 36 41.18 38.25 -17.85
C ALA A 36 39.78 37.94 -18.35
N ALA A 37 39.54 36.67 -18.74
CA ALA A 37 38.25 36.21 -19.15
C ALA A 37 37.31 36.47 -17.98
N LYS A 38 36.28 37.27 -18.17
CA LYS A 38 35.25 37.56 -17.16
C LYS A 38 34.76 36.22 -16.62
N PRO A 39 34.84 35.96 -15.29
CA PRO A 39 34.49 34.69 -14.73
C PRO A 39 33.08 34.33 -15.16
N THR A 40 32.94 33.22 -15.85
CA THR A 40 31.64 32.68 -16.26
C THR A 40 30.77 32.49 -15.03
N PHE A 41 29.46 32.74 -15.17
CA PHE A 41 28.49 32.63 -14.08
C PHE A 41 28.64 31.34 -13.27
N GLY A 42 28.94 30.20 -13.93
CA GLY A 42 29.20 28.91 -13.27
C GLY A 42 30.42 28.94 -12.36
N LYS A 43 31.52 29.65 -12.71
CA LYS A 43 32.72 29.75 -11.88
C LYS A 43 32.46 30.56 -10.61
N ARG A 44 31.71 31.68 -10.73
CA ARG A 44 31.30 32.47 -9.55
C ARG A 44 30.35 31.72 -8.65
N LEU A 45 29.44 30.90 -9.20
CA LEU A 45 28.53 30.07 -8.44
C LEU A 45 29.28 28.99 -7.69
N PHE A 46 30.27 28.34 -8.32
CA PHE A 46 31.10 27.33 -7.70
C PHE A 46 31.99 27.92 -6.57
N GLU A 47 32.57 29.09 -6.78
CA GLU A 47 33.35 29.83 -5.76
C GLU A 47 32.45 30.24 -4.58
N PHE A 48 31.21 30.67 -4.85
CA PHE A 48 30.23 30.97 -3.79
C PHE A 48 29.88 29.75 -2.97
N PHE A 49 29.59 28.60 -3.61
CA PHE A 49 29.28 27.36 -2.88
C PHE A 49 30.49 26.79 -2.12
N ASN A 50 31.70 27.12 -2.54
CA ASN A 50 32.92 26.72 -1.82
C ASN A 50 33.32 27.70 -0.72
N SER A 51 32.61 28.82 -0.57
CA SER A 51 32.77 29.74 0.54
C SER A 51 32.12 29.21 1.82
N ALA A 52 32.62 29.61 2.99
CA ALA A 52 32.06 29.23 4.29
C ALA A 52 30.56 29.60 4.40
N LEU A 53 30.16 30.70 3.74
CA LEU A 53 28.79 31.19 3.71
C LEU A 53 27.92 30.35 2.75
N GLY A 54 28.47 29.94 1.60
CA GLY A 54 27.81 29.02 0.67
C GLY A 54 27.59 27.65 1.26
N LEU A 55 28.57 27.07 1.97
CA LEU A 55 28.44 25.81 2.67
C LEU A 55 27.42 25.87 3.82
N TRP A 56 27.37 26.99 4.57
CA TRP A 56 26.37 27.18 5.61
C TRP A 56 24.95 27.28 5.03
N LEU A 57 24.76 28.02 3.95
CA LEU A 57 23.49 28.11 3.23
C LEU A 57 23.08 26.75 2.64
N LEU A 58 24.02 26.04 2.01
CA LEU A 58 23.75 24.72 1.43
C LEU A 58 23.33 23.73 2.53
N SER A 59 24.05 23.71 3.66
CA SER A 59 23.71 22.82 4.77
C SER A 59 22.35 23.16 5.37
N SER A 60 21.98 24.44 5.49
CA SER A 60 20.67 24.84 5.99
C SER A 60 19.54 24.45 5.02
N VAL A 61 19.74 24.62 3.72
CA VAL A 61 18.79 24.23 2.68
C VAL A 61 18.63 22.72 2.59
N VAL A 62 19.75 21.98 2.68
CA VAL A 62 19.74 20.50 2.68
C VAL A 62 19.08 19.95 3.95
N LEU A 63 19.37 20.53 5.12
CA LEU A 63 18.74 20.13 6.38
C LEU A 63 17.23 20.41 6.37
N THR A 64 16.83 21.60 5.95
CA THR A 64 15.40 21.99 5.98
C THR A 64 14.63 21.32 4.84
N GLY A 65 15.17 21.34 3.61
CA GLY A 65 14.54 20.71 2.45
C GLY A 65 14.56 19.18 2.51
N GLY A 66 15.66 18.58 3.00
CA GLY A 66 15.80 17.15 3.19
C GLY A 66 14.85 16.61 4.26
N ALA A 67 14.71 17.33 5.39
CA ALA A 67 13.75 16.96 6.43
C ALA A 67 12.30 17.02 5.93
N ALA A 68 11.93 18.07 5.19
CA ALA A 68 10.60 18.20 4.61
C ALA A 68 10.31 17.10 3.56
N ALA A 69 11.28 16.75 2.73
CA ALA A 69 11.16 15.67 1.75
C ALA A 69 11.01 14.30 2.43
N LEU A 70 11.83 14.01 3.44
CA LEU A 70 11.72 12.78 4.25
C LEU A 70 10.37 12.68 4.96
N GLN A 71 9.90 13.77 5.54
CA GLN A 71 8.61 13.82 6.23
C GLN A 71 7.44 13.57 5.26
N ARG A 72 7.53 14.07 4.02
CA ARG A 72 6.54 13.81 2.98
C ARG A 72 6.52 12.35 2.56
N ILE A 73 7.69 11.76 2.32
CA ILE A 73 7.82 10.34 1.99
C ILE A 73 7.30 9.45 3.13
N GLN A 74 7.62 9.76 4.38
CA GLN A 74 7.09 9.04 5.53
C GLN A 74 5.58 9.15 5.64
N HIS A 75 5.03 10.35 5.44
CA HIS A 75 3.58 10.57 5.47
C HIS A 75 2.86 9.77 4.38
N ASP A 76 3.38 9.77 3.14
CA ASP A 76 2.81 9.01 2.03
C ASP A 76 2.85 7.49 2.29
N HIS A 77 3.94 6.99 2.90
CA HIS A 77 4.04 5.59 3.31
C HIS A 77 3.06 5.23 4.44
N GLU A 78 2.90 6.09 5.43
CA GLU A 78 1.95 5.88 6.53
C GLU A 78 0.51 5.87 6.03
N MET A 79 0.16 6.79 5.11
CA MET A 79 -1.17 6.83 4.49
C MET A 79 -1.44 5.55 3.69
N ALA A 80 -0.49 5.14 2.84
CA ALA A 80 -0.63 3.90 2.07
C ALA A 80 -0.75 2.64 2.95
N GLN A 81 -0.08 2.62 4.12
CA GLN A 81 -0.24 1.52 5.08
C GLN A 81 -1.60 1.54 5.76
N LYS A 82 -2.09 2.72 6.18
CA LYS A 82 -3.43 2.88 6.77
C LYS A 82 -4.53 2.47 5.80
N ASP A 83 -4.40 2.86 4.54
CA ASP A 83 -5.35 2.50 3.50
C ASP A 83 -5.41 0.98 3.28
N ARG A 84 -4.24 0.33 3.19
CA ARG A 84 -4.17 -1.15 3.10
C ARG A 84 -4.78 -1.83 4.32
N GLN A 85 -4.49 -1.34 5.52
CA GLN A 85 -5.07 -1.86 6.76
C GLN A 85 -6.58 -1.70 6.78
N THR A 86 -7.10 -0.55 6.35
CA THR A 86 -8.53 -0.28 6.25
C THR A 86 -9.20 -1.23 5.26
N VAL A 87 -8.62 -1.44 4.08
CA VAL A 87 -9.13 -2.40 3.08
C VAL A 87 -9.20 -3.81 3.67
N VAL A 88 -8.13 -4.26 4.34
CA VAL A 88 -8.07 -5.59 4.96
C VAL A 88 -9.14 -5.73 6.05
N GLN A 89 -9.28 -4.75 6.94
CA GLN A 89 -10.28 -4.76 8.01
C GLN A 89 -11.71 -4.82 7.44
N HIS A 90 -12.02 -4.01 6.43
CA HIS A 90 -13.33 -4.03 5.78
C HIS A 90 -13.61 -5.37 5.11
N ARG A 91 -12.63 -5.96 4.43
CA ARG A 91 -12.77 -7.28 3.79
C ARG A 91 -13.06 -8.38 4.79
N PHE A 92 -12.36 -8.41 5.90
CA PHE A 92 -12.60 -9.39 6.96
C PHE A 92 -13.97 -9.22 7.60
N GLU A 93 -14.34 -7.98 7.93
CA GLU A 93 -15.64 -7.70 8.53
C GLU A 93 -16.80 -8.09 7.60
N ILE A 94 -16.70 -7.74 6.31
CA ILE A 94 -17.68 -8.14 5.28
C ILE A 94 -17.79 -9.67 5.22
N THR A 95 -16.65 -10.38 5.17
CA THR A 95 -16.64 -11.85 5.12
C THR A 95 -17.33 -12.43 6.34
N ASN A 96 -16.97 -11.98 7.53
CA ASN A 96 -17.55 -12.45 8.78
C ASN A 96 -19.07 -12.27 8.81
N ARG A 97 -19.57 -11.09 8.43
CA ARG A 97 -21.00 -10.82 8.39
C ARG A 97 -21.75 -11.67 7.36
N LEU A 98 -21.18 -11.85 6.16
CA LEU A 98 -21.75 -12.70 5.14
C LEU A 98 -21.85 -14.15 5.61
N ASP A 99 -20.84 -14.65 6.32
CA ASP A 99 -20.82 -15.98 6.88
C ASP A 99 -21.86 -16.16 8.00
N GLU A 100 -21.94 -15.20 8.92
CA GLU A 100 -22.98 -15.19 9.97
C GLU A 100 -24.38 -15.17 9.40
N MET A 101 -24.65 -14.27 8.45
CA MET A 101 -25.95 -14.18 7.79
C MET A 101 -26.29 -15.47 7.06
N GLN A 102 -25.33 -16.04 6.31
CA GLN A 102 -25.53 -17.29 5.60
C GLN A 102 -25.83 -18.45 6.56
N TYR A 103 -25.11 -18.52 7.67
CA TYR A 103 -25.31 -19.54 8.70
C TYR A 103 -26.67 -19.39 9.38
N ALA A 104 -27.06 -18.17 9.80
CA ALA A 104 -28.33 -17.88 10.44
C ALA A 104 -29.51 -18.15 9.50
N LEU A 105 -29.40 -17.72 8.22
CA LEU A 105 -30.43 -17.93 7.22
C LEU A 105 -30.67 -19.42 6.89
N ARG A 106 -29.62 -20.26 6.89
CA ARG A 106 -29.79 -21.71 6.73
C ARG A 106 -30.72 -22.32 7.78
N ARG A 107 -30.64 -21.80 9.00
CA ARG A 107 -31.44 -22.28 10.15
C ARG A 107 -32.80 -21.62 10.25
N ALA A 108 -33.00 -20.48 9.59
CA ALA A 108 -34.25 -19.76 9.63
C ALA A 108 -35.41 -20.59 9.05
N GLN A 109 -36.51 -20.70 9.81
CA GLN A 109 -37.74 -21.38 9.45
C GLN A 109 -38.91 -20.41 9.32
N THR A 110 -38.81 -19.23 9.98
CA THR A 110 -39.86 -18.19 9.98
C THR A 110 -39.34 -16.90 9.39
N VAL A 111 -40.24 -16.02 9.00
CA VAL A 111 -39.95 -14.68 8.49
C VAL A 111 -39.15 -13.87 9.49
N GLY A 112 -39.54 -13.86 10.77
CA GLY A 112 -38.79 -13.16 11.83
C GLY A 112 -37.35 -13.67 12.00
N GLN A 113 -37.11 -14.98 11.89
CA GLN A 113 -35.76 -15.53 11.92
C GLN A 113 -34.94 -15.10 10.69
N ALA A 114 -35.56 -14.98 9.53
CA ALA A 114 -34.90 -14.48 8.32
C ALA A 114 -34.54 -13.00 8.45
N LYS A 115 -35.45 -12.16 8.95
CA LYS A 115 -35.18 -10.75 9.26
C LYS A 115 -33.99 -10.63 10.22
N ALA A 116 -34.02 -11.38 11.34
CA ALA A 116 -32.93 -11.38 12.31
C ALA A 116 -31.59 -11.89 11.74
N ALA A 117 -31.63 -12.81 10.76
CA ALA A 117 -30.42 -13.27 10.07
C ALA A 117 -29.81 -12.16 9.19
N LEU A 118 -30.65 -11.30 8.59
CA LEU A 118 -30.21 -10.20 7.73
C LEU A 118 -29.78 -8.94 8.48
N ASP A 119 -30.01 -8.83 9.79
CA ASP A 119 -29.53 -7.72 10.63
C ASP A 119 -28.02 -7.46 10.45
N GLY A 120 -27.25 -8.48 10.09
CA GLY A 120 -25.83 -8.38 9.78
C GLY A 120 -25.49 -7.40 8.64
N MET A 121 -26.49 -7.03 7.80
CA MET A 121 -26.30 -6.00 6.78
C MET A 121 -26.08 -4.61 7.38
N TYR A 122 -26.70 -4.31 8.50
CA TYR A 122 -26.70 -2.98 9.12
C TYR A 122 -25.72 -2.85 10.26
N LYS A 123 -25.54 -3.89 11.05
CA LYS A 123 -24.65 -3.89 12.22
C LYS A 123 -23.95 -5.22 12.42
N SER A 124 -22.74 -5.20 12.99
CA SER A 124 -22.02 -6.40 13.38
C SER A 124 -22.37 -6.82 14.80
N ARG A 125 -22.51 -8.10 15.02
CA ARG A 125 -22.65 -8.68 16.37
C ARG A 125 -21.30 -8.86 17.06
N ALA A 126 -20.26 -9.17 16.29
CA ALA A 126 -18.89 -9.33 16.75
C ALA A 126 -17.93 -8.60 15.81
N PRO A 127 -17.86 -7.25 15.87
CA PRO A 127 -17.05 -6.47 14.96
C PRO A 127 -15.57 -6.72 15.17
N LEU A 128 -14.81 -6.80 14.08
CA LEU A 128 -13.35 -6.88 14.12
C LEU A 128 -12.72 -5.60 14.71
N ALA A 129 -13.35 -4.45 14.44
CA ALA A 129 -12.97 -3.16 14.99
C ALA A 129 -14.23 -2.40 15.42
N PRO A 130 -14.19 -1.69 16.59
CA PRO A 130 -15.37 -1.02 17.15
C PRO A 130 -16.04 -0.04 16.19
N GLU A 131 -15.25 0.65 15.36
CA GLU A 131 -15.73 1.61 14.36
C GLU A 131 -16.56 0.97 13.23
N LEU A 132 -16.43 -0.36 13.03
CA LEU A 132 -17.17 -1.10 12.03
C LEU A 132 -18.52 -1.61 12.54
N GLN A 133 -18.75 -1.60 13.87
CA GLN A 133 -19.95 -2.19 14.47
C GLN A 133 -21.27 -1.72 13.83
N ASN A 134 -21.41 -0.41 13.65
CA ASN A 134 -22.63 0.22 13.15
C ASN A 134 -22.52 0.65 11.67
N ARG A 135 -21.52 0.16 10.93
CA ARG A 135 -21.44 0.40 9.50
C ARG A 135 -22.22 -0.65 8.74
N SER A 136 -23.06 -0.22 7.76
CA SER A 136 -23.75 -1.15 6.89
C SER A 136 -22.80 -1.83 5.89
N LEU A 137 -23.17 -3.00 5.37
CA LEU A 137 -22.46 -3.67 4.28
C LEU A 137 -22.29 -2.76 3.06
N ALA A 138 -23.37 -2.05 2.67
CA ALA A 138 -23.34 -1.11 1.55
C ALA A 138 -22.27 -0.02 1.77
N SER A 139 -22.22 0.57 2.96
CA SER A 139 -21.22 1.57 3.33
C SER A 139 -19.78 1.02 3.25
N MET A 140 -19.56 -0.21 3.71
CA MET A 140 -18.25 -0.85 3.64
C MET A 140 -17.82 -1.14 2.20
N PHE A 141 -18.72 -1.66 1.36
CA PHE A 141 -18.43 -1.85 -0.06
C PHE A 141 -18.19 -0.53 -0.79
N LEU A 142 -18.93 0.54 -0.45
CA LEU A 142 -18.68 1.88 -1.00
C LEU A 142 -17.25 2.36 -0.64
N THR A 143 -16.83 2.17 0.61
CA THR A 143 -15.46 2.50 1.02
C THR A 143 -14.44 1.70 0.22
N LEU A 144 -14.67 0.39 0.01
CA LEU A 144 -13.78 -0.43 -0.81
C LEU A 144 -13.72 0.04 -2.27
N THR A 145 -14.85 0.46 -2.86
CA THR A 145 -14.86 0.98 -4.24
C THR A 145 -14.07 2.27 -4.40
N GLN A 146 -13.96 3.07 -3.34
CA GLN A 146 -13.16 4.30 -3.34
C GLN A 146 -11.67 4.06 -3.12
N MET A 147 -11.31 2.97 -2.42
CA MET A 147 -9.93 2.65 -2.05
C MET A 147 -9.25 1.65 -3.00
N LEU A 148 -10.03 0.92 -3.79
CA LEU A 148 -9.55 -0.09 -4.73
C LEU A 148 -9.52 0.47 -6.15
N GLU A 149 -8.67 -0.09 -7.00
CA GLU A 149 -8.52 0.30 -8.39
C GLU A 149 -8.72 -0.89 -9.34
N GLY A 150 -9.02 -0.59 -10.59
CA GLY A 150 -9.08 -1.56 -11.67
C GLY A 150 -10.14 -2.65 -11.47
N THR A 151 -9.73 -3.90 -11.64
CA THR A 151 -10.65 -5.05 -11.57
C THR A 151 -11.23 -5.30 -10.18
N GLU A 152 -10.53 -4.91 -9.13
CA GLU A 152 -11.01 -5.05 -7.75
C GLU A 152 -12.09 -4.02 -7.43
N GLN A 153 -11.92 -2.79 -7.88
CA GLN A 153 -12.94 -1.76 -7.80
C GLN A 153 -14.23 -2.22 -8.49
N GLN A 154 -14.15 -2.66 -9.75
CA GLN A 154 -15.31 -3.15 -10.51
C GLN A 154 -16.03 -4.32 -9.82
N ARG A 155 -15.27 -5.22 -9.17
CA ARG A 155 -15.85 -6.32 -8.38
C ARG A 155 -16.58 -5.80 -7.15
N SER A 156 -16.01 -4.85 -6.43
CA SER A 156 -16.65 -4.21 -5.28
C SER A 156 -17.91 -3.47 -5.67
N GLU A 157 -17.92 -2.78 -6.81
CA GLU A 157 -19.13 -2.13 -7.36
C GLU A 157 -20.24 -3.15 -7.69
N ARG A 158 -19.89 -4.28 -8.33
CA ARG A 158 -20.84 -5.36 -8.59
C ARG A 158 -21.37 -5.99 -7.30
N ALA A 159 -20.48 -6.21 -6.32
CA ALA A 159 -20.89 -6.73 -5.02
C ALA A 159 -21.85 -5.74 -4.31
N LEU A 160 -21.57 -4.45 -4.37
CA LEU A 160 -22.45 -3.40 -3.84
C LEU A 160 -23.84 -3.44 -4.50
N ALA A 161 -23.92 -3.67 -5.81
CA ALA A 161 -25.22 -3.83 -6.49
C ALA A 161 -26.01 -5.03 -5.93
N PHE A 162 -25.35 -6.17 -5.69
CA PHE A 162 -26.01 -7.32 -5.05
C PHE A 162 -26.39 -7.05 -3.60
N VAL A 163 -25.63 -6.24 -2.85
CA VAL A 163 -26.03 -5.81 -1.50
C VAL A 163 -27.30 -5.01 -1.56
N ARG A 164 -27.48 -4.11 -2.55
CA ARG A 164 -28.74 -3.37 -2.73
C ARG A 164 -29.92 -4.28 -3.03
N TYR A 165 -29.74 -5.30 -3.87
CA TYR A 165 -30.80 -6.31 -4.07
C TYR A 165 -31.11 -7.10 -2.80
N LEU A 166 -30.12 -7.33 -1.94
CA LEU A 166 -30.33 -7.98 -0.65
C LEU A 166 -31.12 -7.05 0.31
N GLU A 167 -30.84 -5.73 0.30
CA GLU A 167 -31.59 -4.73 1.06
C GLU A 167 -33.05 -4.65 0.59
N GLU A 168 -33.30 -4.68 -0.72
CA GLU A 168 -34.63 -4.72 -1.28
C GLU A 168 -35.39 -6.00 -0.87
N ALA A 169 -34.70 -7.15 -0.90
CA ALA A 169 -35.32 -8.41 -0.50
C ALA A 169 -35.60 -8.46 1.02
N GLU A 170 -34.74 -7.84 1.82
CA GLU A 170 -34.95 -7.69 3.27
C GLU A 170 -36.14 -6.75 3.55
N PHE A 171 -36.24 -5.63 2.84
CA PHE A 171 -37.36 -4.73 2.94
C PHE A 171 -38.69 -5.43 2.60
N ALA A 172 -38.72 -6.26 1.55
CA ALA A 172 -39.88 -7.06 1.20
C ALA A 172 -40.26 -8.07 2.31
N LEU A 173 -39.29 -8.60 3.06
CA LEU A 173 -39.59 -9.41 4.26
C LEU A 173 -40.22 -8.57 5.37
N HIS A 174 -39.87 -7.31 5.53
CA HIS A 174 -40.44 -6.42 6.53
C HIS A 174 -41.91 -6.04 6.24
N GLU A 175 -42.34 -6.11 4.98
CA GLU A 175 -43.77 -5.94 4.63
C GLU A 175 -44.66 -7.06 5.17
N HIS A 176 -44.11 -8.23 5.49
CA HIS A 176 -44.81 -9.29 6.18
C HIS A 176 -45.05 -8.91 7.65
N ALA A 177 -46.30 -8.75 8.03
CA ALA A 177 -46.67 -8.36 9.39
C ALA A 177 -46.50 -9.48 10.43
N ASP A 178 -46.52 -10.76 10.01
CA ASP A 178 -46.40 -11.92 10.90
C ASP A 178 -45.00 -12.52 10.84
N ASP A 179 -44.23 -12.27 11.86
CA ASP A 179 -42.86 -12.81 12.04
C ASP A 179 -42.87 -14.33 12.31
N SER A 180 -44.00 -14.90 12.76
CA SER A 180 -44.11 -16.34 12.99
C SER A 180 -44.51 -17.11 11.74
N ALA A 181 -44.88 -16.42 10.66
CA ALA A 181 -45.20 -17.05 9.39
C ALA A 181 -44.03 -17.89 8.86
N PRO A 182 -44.28 -19.08 8.28
CA PRO A 182 -43.22 -19.90 7.71
C PRO A 182 -42.54 -19.17 6.56
N LEU A 183 -41.20 -19.22 6.54
CA LEU A 183 -40.43 -18.63 5.45
C LEU A 183 -40.59 -19.44 4.17
N ASP A 184 -41.02 -18.76 3.09
CA ASP A 184 -41.12 -19.41 1.78
C ASP A 184 -39.78 -19.92 1.28
N LYS A 185 -39.81 -21.15 0.74
CA LYS A 185 -38.58 -21.82 0.26
C LYS A 185 -37.92 -21.06 -0.88
N LYS A 186 -38.69 -20.51 -1.81
CA LYS A 186 -38.16 -19.73 -2.94
C LYS A 186 -37.51 -18.44 -2.46
N GLN A 187 -38.14 -17.77 -1.50
CA GLN A 187 -37.64 -16.56 -0.88
C GLN A 187 -36.31 -16.86 -0.13
N LYS A 188 -36.25 -17.93 0.65
CA LYS A 188 -35.04 -18.40 1.33
C LYS A 188 -33.91 -18.70 0.34
N GLU A 189 -34.21 -19.43 -0.75
CA GLU A 189 -33.23 -19.74 -1.80
C GLU A 189 -32.73 -18.46 -2.50
N HIS A 190 -33.60 -17.49 -2.74
CA HIS A 190 -33.25 -16.21 -3.33
C HIS A 190 -32.25 -15.45 -2.46
N LEU A 191 -32.54 -15.32 -1.16
CA LEU A 191 -31.63 -14.67 -0.20
C LEU A 191 -30.27 -15.38 -0.14
N HIS A 192 -30.27 -16.71 -0.11
CA HIS A 192 -29.04 -17.50 -0.15
C HIS A 192 -28.21 -17.23 -1.41
N LYS A 193 -28.85 -17.14 -2.58
CA LYS A 193 -28.19 -16.84 -3.85
C LYS A 193 -27.58 -15.44 -3.85
N LEU A 194 -28.29 -14.44 -3.33
CA LEU A 194 -27.76 -13.07 -3.21
C LEU A 194 -26.51 -13.03 -2.33
N ILE A 195 -26.56 -13.61 -1.10
CA ILE A 195 -25.41 -13.66 -0.20
C ILE A 195 -24.24 -14.41 -0.85
N ALA A 196 -24.50 -15.55 -1.49
CA ALA A 196 -23.49 -16.32 -2.19
C ALA A 196 -22.83 -15.55 -3.34
N SER A 197 -23.62 -14.77 -4.09
CA SER A 197 -23.11 -13.92 -5.18
C SER A 197 -22.24 -12.79 -4.66
N ILE A 198 -22.64 -12.12 -3.57
CA ILE A 198 -21.83 -11.09 -2.90
C ILE A 198 -20.51 -11.71 -2.44
N LYS A 199 -20.57 -12.87 -1.78
CA LYS A 199 -19.41 -13.58 -1.26
C LYS A 199 -18.45 -14.02 -2.37
N ALA A 200 -18.96 -14.56 -3.47
CA ALA A 200 -18.15 -14.98 -4.62
C ALA A 200 -17.39 -13.81 -5.27
N LEU A 201 -18.02 -12.63 -5.36
CA LEU A 201 -17.36 -11.43 -5.87
C LEU A 201 -16.31 -10.88 -4.90
N HIS A 202 -16.61 -10.97 -3.59
CA HIS A 202 -15.75 -10.42 -2.54
C HIS A 202 -14.50 -11.27 -2.29
N LEU A 203 -14.62 -12.62 -2.29
CA LEU A 203 -13.53 -13.56 -1.97
C LEU A 203 -12.68 -13.97 -3.17
N ARG A 204 -13.01 -13.54 -4.38
CA ARG A 204 -12.25 -13.92 -5.57
C ARG A 204 -10.86 -13.31 -5.51
N ASP A 205 -9.85 -14.17 -5.36
CA ASP A 205 -8.44 -13.78 -5.39
C ASP A 205 -8.08 -13.23 -6.78
N PRO A 206 -7.54 -12.00 -6.88
CA PRO A 206 -7.08 -11.45 -8.15
C PRO A 206 -5.95 -12.26 -8.78
N GLN A 207 -5.17 -12.98 -7.98
CA GLN A 207 -4.05 -13.80 -8.45
C GLN A 207 -4.46 -15.19 -8.92
N ASN A 208 -5.68 -15.64 -8.58
CA ASN A 208 -6.23 -16.91 -9.06
C ASN A 208 -7.57 -16.68 -9.79
N PRO A 209 -7.55 -16.30 -11.08
CA PRO A 209 -8.77 -15.99 -11.84
C PRO A 209 -9.67 -17.22 -12.05
N ASN A 210 -9.22 -18.41 -11.74
CA ASN A 210 -9.97 -19.64 -11.97
C ASN A 210 -9.86 -20.58 -10.76
N PRO A 211 -10.68 -20.45 -9.70
CA PRO A 211 -10.88 -21.55 -8.80
C PRO A 211 -11.71 -22.59 -9.57
N THR A 212 -11.04 -23.41 -10.33
CA THR A 212 -11.61 -24.68 -10.76
C THR A 212 -11.86 -25.43 -9.46
N VAL A 213 -13.11 -25.45 -9.03
CA VAL A 213 -13.59 -26.41 -8.06
C VAL A 213 -13.48 -27.77 -8.77
N GLU A 214 -12.28 -28.30 -8.79
CA GLU A 214 -12.10 -29.73 -8.97
C GLU A 214 -12.61 -30.40 -7.69
N GLU A 215 -13.90 -30.48 -7.60
CA GLU A 215 -14.56 -31.49 -6.79
C GLU A 215 -14.28 -32.84 -7.46
N LYS A 216 -13.08 -33.35 -7.21
CA LYS A 216 -12.70 -34.70 -7.61
C LYS A 216 -13.60 -35.66 -6.83
N PRO A 217 -14.54 -36.35 -7.48
CA PRO A 217 -15.34 -37.31 -6.79
C PRO A 217 -14.37 -38.39 -6.23
N ALA A 218 -14.39 -38.57 -4.91
CA ALA A 218 -13.67 -39.64 -4.25
C ALA A 218 -14.16 -40.95 -4.83
N THR A 219 -13.41 -41.51 -5.75
CA THR A 219 -13.60 -42.88 -6.27
C THR A 219 -13.38 -43.83 -5.07
N ARG A 220 -14.48 -44.24 -4.48
CA ARG A 220 -14.50 -45.37 -3.56
C ARG A 220 -13.98 -46.61 -4.32
N ALA A 221 -12.73 -46.93 -4.07
CA ALA A 221 -12.22 -48.25 -4.43
C ALA A 221 -12.94 -49.30 -3.61
N SER A 222 -13.90 -49.97 -4.25
CA SER A 222 -14.48 -51.21 -3.75
C SER A 222 -13.40 -52.28 -3.76
N GLY A 223 -12.75 -52.54 -2.63
CA GLY A 223 -11.91 -53.67 -2.44
C GLY A 223 -12.75 -54.94 -2.45
N GLN A 224 -12.68 -55.68 -3.52
CA GLN A 224 -13.16 -57.04 -3.62
C GLN A 224 -12.18 -57.93 -2.85
N ILE A 225 -12.65 -58.47 -1.73
CA ILE A 225 -11.99 -59.57 -0.98
C ILE A 225 -12.43 -60.86 -1.65
N ARG A 226 -11.46 -61.61 -2.04
CA ARG A 226 -11.58 -63.06 -2.29
C ARG A 226 -10.67 -63.79 -1.34
#